data_b85f2fdd22d8476e30b968a86eca3959
#
_entry.id   b85f2fdd22d8476e30b968a86eca3959
#
_cell.length_a   1.000
_cell.length_b   1.000
_cell.length_c   1.000
_cell.angle_alpha   90.00
_cell.angle_beta   90.00
_cell.angle_gamma   90.00
#
_symmetry.space_group_name_H-M   'P 1'
#
loop_
_entity.id
_entity.type
_entity.pdbx_description
1 polymer ?
#
loop_
_entity_poly.entity_id
_entity_poly.type
_entity_poly.pdbx_seq_one_letter_code
_entity_poly.pdbx_strand_id
1 'polypeptide(L)'
;YKDLIKILNAGVFYPTFVSGLSGNGKTTMIEQACAKLKRECLRVNISIETDEDDLIGGNTLIDGNVVYREGPVLTAMKRGAVLILDEIDRGSNKMMCLQAILEGKPYFNKKTGETVYPKSGFNVIATANTKGKGSDDGKFMSAQILDDAFLERFAITVEQEYPSLKIEKEIILNKMEKANKIDEEFADKLVTWADIIRKTFYDGGVEELISTRRLEHIVNAYAMFGSRAKAIELCVNRFDADTKSAFLDLYKKVDVDAMPDDGVNEDANYNSMTEEVPF
;
A
#
# COMPACT_ATOMS: atom_id res chain seq x y z
N TYR A 1 -11.59 1.09 -8.80
CA TYR A 1 -11.32 -0.23 -9.42
C TYR A 1 -11.87 -0.35 -10.83
N LYS A 2 -13.18 -0.07 -11.04
CA LYS A 2 -13.84 -0.21 -12.37
C LYS A 2 -13.17 0.64 -13.45
N ASP A 3 -12.80 1.88 -13.13
CA ASP A 3 -12.17 2.77 -14.10
C ASP A 3 -10.74 2.35 -14.44
N LEU A 4 -10.00 1.87 -13.44
CA LEU A 4 -8.67 1.28 -13.68
C LEU A 4 -8.74 0.07 -14.62
N ILE A 5 -9.72 -0.81 -14.44
CA ILE A 5 -9.96 -1.94 -15.37
C ILE A 5 -10.22 -1.43 -16.79
N LYS A 6 -11.04 -0.37 -16.97
CA LYS A 6 -11.31 0.21 -18.31
C LYS A 6 -10.03 0.77 -18.92
N ILE A 7 -9.23 1.52 -18.15
CA ILE A 7 -7.97 2.10 -18.61
C ILE A 7 -7.01 1.01 -19.08
N LEU A 8 -6.79 0.00 -18.24
CA LEU A 8 -5.89 -1.10 -18.57
C LEU A 8 -6.39 -1.97 -19.72
N ASN A 9 -7.71 -2.11 -19.88
CA ASN A 9 -8.32 -2.89 -20.98
C ASN A 9 -8.37 -2.14 -22.30
N ALA A 10 -8.25 -0.81 -22.29
CA ALA A 10 -8.32 0.01 -23.51
C ALA A 10 -7.12 -0.22 -24.46
N GLY A 11 -6.01 -0.78 -23.95
CA GLY A 11 -4.81 -1.05 -24.74
C GLY A 11 -4.07 0.20 -25.22
N VAL A 12 -4.47 1.37 -24.74
CA VAL A 12 -3.86 2.67 -25.04
C VAL A 12 -2.90 3.03 -23.90
N PHE A 13 -1.76 3.63 -24.24
CA PHE A 13 -0.88 4.21 -23.23
C PHE A 13 -1.58 5.39 -22.55
N TYR A 14 -1.84 5.24 -21.25
CA TYR A 14 -2.61 6.21 -20.48
C TYR A 14 -2.09 6.25 -19.04
N PRO A 15 -0.98 6.96 -18.80
CA PRO A 15 -0.35 6.98 -17.48
C PRO A 15 -1.31 7.56 -16.43
N THR A 16 -1.45 6.84 -15.32
CA THR A 16 -2.45 7.12 -14.30
C THR A 16 -1.79 7.36 -12.96
N PHE A 17 -2.17 8.44 -12.29
CA PHE A 17 -1.75 8.73 -10.91
C PHE A 17 -2.86 8.31 -9.96
N VAL A 18 -2.55 7.48 -8.95
CA VAL A 18 -3.51 7.01 -7.94
C VAL A 18 -3.11 7.56 -6.58
N SER A 19 -3.88 8.51 -6.08
CA SER A 19 -3.68 9.12 -4.76
C SER A 19 -4.66 8.57 -3.72
N GLY A 20 -4.31 8.65 -2.45
CA GLY A 20 -5.20 8.30 -1.34
C GLY A 20 -4.44 7.91 -0.09
N LEU A 21 -5.11 7.84 1.04
CA LEU A 21 -4.52 7.57 2.34
C LEU A 21 -3.79 6.22 2.40
N SER A 22 -2.81 6.11 3.29
CA SER A 22 -2.03 4.88 3.47
C SER A 22 -2.92 3.72 3.92
N GLY A 23 -2.62 2.51 3.41
CA GLY A 23 -3.30 1.29 3.81
C GLY A 23 -4.74 1.13 3.32
N ASN A 24 -5.17 1.91 2.31
CA ASN A 24 -6.48 1.78 1.65
C ASN A 24 -6.50 0.82 0.45
N GLY A 25 -5.39 0.15 0.16
CA GLY A 25 -5.32 -0.89 -0.87
C GLY A 25 -4.98 -0.42 -2.29
N LYS A 26 -4.41 0.79 -2.50
CA LYS A 26 -4.03 1.32 -3.83
C LYS A 26 -3.25 0.31 -4.68
N THR A 27 -2.12 -0.13 -4.18
CA THR A 27 -1.22 -1.04 -4.89
C THR A 27 -1.87 -2.39 -5.15
N THR A 28 -2.52 -2.96 -4.13
CA THR A 28 -3.26 -4.23 -4.25
C THR A 28 -4.37 -4.15 -5.31
N MET A 29 -5.08 -3.02 -5.38
CA MET A 29 -6.11 -2.78 -6.38
C MET A 29 -5.53 -2.83 -7.81
N ILE A 30 -4.35 -2.24 -8.03
CA ILE A 30 -3.68 -2.23 -9.33
C ILE A 30 -3.23 -3.66 -9.69
N GLU A 31 -2.59 -4.35 -8.76
CA GLU A 31 -2.12 -5.73 -8.96
C GLU A 31 -3.28 -6.68 -9.26
N GLN A 32 -4.40 -6.57 -8.55
CA GLN A 32 -5.63 -7.35 -8.82
C GLN A 32 -6.26 -7.01 -10.18
N ALA A 33 -6.21 -5.75 -10.60
CA ALA A 33 -6.69 -5.35 -11.92
C ALA A 33 -5.83 -5.97 -13.02
N CYS A 34 -4.50 -5.96 -12.87
CA CYS A 34 -3.57 -6.60 -13.79
C CYS A 34 -3.79 -8.11 -13.84
N ALA A 35 -3.92 -8.77 -12.69
CA ALA A 35 -4.18 -10.21 -12.59
C ALA A 35 -5.50 -10.60 -13.29
N LYS A 36 -6.58 -9.84 -13.05
CA LYS A 36 -7.88 -10.06 -13.70
C LYS A 36 -7.81 -9.96 -15.21
N LEU A 37 -7.01 -9.03 -15.73
CA LEU A 37 -6.81 -8.81 -17.16
C LEU A 37 -5.70 -9.70 -17.74
N LYS A 38 -5.07 -10.56 -16.94
CA LYS A 38 -3.94 -11.40 -17.31
C LYS A 38 -2.77 -10.60 -17.89
N ARG A 39 -2.53 -9.42 -17.29
CA ARG A 39 -1.45 -8.53 -17.68
C ARG A 39 -0.28 -8.65 -16.72
N GLU A 40 0.92 -8.74 -17.26
CA GLU A 40 2.14 -8.64 -16.46
C GLU A 40 2.22 -7.25 -15.82
N CYS A 41 2.59 -7.17 -14.55
CA CYS A 41 2.90 -5.92 -13.88
C CYS A 41 4.26 -6.02 -13.18
N LEU A 42 5.02 -4.94 -13.25
CA LEU A 42 6.30 -4.77 -12.57
C LEU A 42 6.16 -3.63 -11.57
N ARG A 43 6.40 -3.91 -10.29
CA ARG A 43 6.30 -2.91 -9.22
C ARG A 43 7.69 -2.46 -8.80
N VAL A 44 7.84 -1.15 -8.67
CA VAL A 44 9.03 -0.50 -8.13
C VAL A 44 8.59 0.39 -6.97
N ASN A 45 9.15 0.16 -5.79
CA ASN A 45 8.97 1.07 -4.67
C ASN A 45 9.92 2.24 -4.83
N ILE A 46 9.36 3.44 -4.82
CA ILE A 46 10.13 4.68 -4.94
C ILE A 46 10.53 5.17 -3.55
N SER A 47 11.76 5.62 -3.43
CA SER A 47 12.30 6.28 -2.25
C SER A 47 13.10 7.51 -2.65
N ILE A 48 13.54 8.29 -1.67
CA ILE A 48 14.38 9.47 -1.94
C ILE A 48 15.71 9.12 -2.61
N GLU A 49 16.20 7.89 -2.39
CA GLU A 49 17.47 7.40 -2.98
C GLU A 49 17.29 6.86 -4.40
N THR A 50 16.06 6.50 -4.79
CA THR A 50 15.77 5.91 -6.12
C THR A 50 16.25 6.84 -7.23
N ASP A 51 17.03 6.29 -8.16
CA ASP A 51 17.65 7.06 -9.23
C ASP A 51 17.53 6.39 -10.62
N GLU A 52 18.22 6.96 -11.62
CA GLU A 52 18.20 6.45 -12.99
C GLU A 52 18.78 5.03 -13.08
N ASP A 53 19.80 4.70 -12.29
CA ASP A 53 20.40 3.37 -12.30
C ASP A 53 19.44 2.30 -11.78
N ASP A 54 18.64 2.62 -10.76
CA ASP A 54 17.62 1.75 -10.22
C ASP A 54 16.46 1.53 -11.19
N LEU A 55 16.05 2.58 -11.89
CA LEU A 55 14.86 2.57 -12.74
C LEU A 55 15.14 2.10 -14.16
N ILE A 56 16.15 2.67 -14.78
CA ILE A 56 16.51 2.45 -16.17
C ILE A 56 17.52 1.32 -16.30
N GLY A 57 18.49 1.31 -15.38
CA GLY A 57 19.55 0.33 -15.33
C GLY A 57 20.95 0.94 -15.24
N GLY A 58 21.83 0.19 -14.64
CA GLY A 58 23.18 0.63 -14.32
C GLY A 58 24.24 -0.44 -14.61
N ASN A 59 25.48 0.00 -14.62
CA ASN A 59 26.63 -0.90 -14.71
C ASN A 59 26.88 -1.51 -13.33
N THR A 60 27.07 -2.83 -13.32
CA THR A 60 27.43 -3.60 -12.12
C THR A 60 28.67 -4.43 -12.39
N LEU A 61 29.40 -4.79 -11.33
CA LEU A 61 30.56 -5.66 -11.42
C LEU A 61 30.15 -7.10 -11.16
N ILE A 62 30.37 -7.99 -12.15
CA ILE A 62 30.11 -9.41 -12.01
C ILE A 62 31.39 -10.13 -12.45
N ASP A 63 31.98 -10.94 -11.55
CA ASP A 63 33.22 -11.71 -11.80
C ASP A 63 34.35 -10.87 -12.38
N GLY A 64 34.53 -9.63 -11.89
CA GLY A 64 35.56 -8.71 -12.37
C GLY A 64 35.25 -7.99 -13.68
N ASN A 65 34.11 -8.26 -14.31
CA ASN A 65 33.67 -7.61 -15.54
C ASN A 65 32.57 -6.60 -15.28
N VAL A 66 32.61 -5.45 -15.97
CA VAL A 66 31.55 -4.47 -15.95
C VAL A 66 30.43 -4.95 -16.86
N VAL A 67 29.26 -5.21 -16.29
CA VAL A 67 28.06 -5.68 -17.00
C VAL A 67 26.93 -4.69 -16.80
N TYR A 68 26.28 -4.28 -17.88
CA TYR A 68 25.05 -3.46 -17.78
C TYR A 68 23.89 -4.35 -17.32
N ARG A 69 23.21 -3.94 -16.26
CA ARG A 69 21.98 -4.55 -15.76
C ARG A 69 20.80 -3.66 -16.07
N GLU A 70 19.89 -4.16 -16.90
CA GLU A 70 18.66 -3.45 -17.27
C GLU A 70 17.73 -3.25 -16.05
N GLY A 71 17.17 -2.07 -15.92
CA GLY A 71 16.22 -1.73 -14.86
C GLY A 71 14.77 -2.13 -15.21
N PRO A 72 13.89 -2.04 -14.19
CA PRO A 72 12.50 -2.48 -14.31
C PRO A 72 11.70 -1.65 -15.33
N VAL A 73 12.01 -0.38 -15.51
CA VAL A 73 11.31 0.51 -16.44
C VAL A 73 11.50 0.05 -17.89
N LEU A 74 12.76 -0.15 -18.32
CA LEU A 74 13.04 -0.62 -19.69
C LEU A 74 12.53 -2.05 -19.89
N THR A 75 12.62 -2.89 -18.86
CA THR A 75 12.04 -4.23 -18.86
C THR A 75 10.52 -4.19 -19.11
N ALA A 76 9.79 -3.31 -18.40
CA ALA A 76 8.35 -3.13 -18.60
C ALA A 76 8.03 -2.63 -20.02
N MET A 77 8.78 -1.64 -20.51
CA MET A 77 8.63 -1.13 -21.88
C MET A 77 8.80 -2.22 -22.94
N LYS A 78 9.88 -3.00 -22.83
CA LYS A 78 10.21 -4.09 -23.78
C LYS A 78 9.20 -5.24 -23.74
N ARG A 79 8.56 -5.48 -22.59
CA ARG A 79 7.55 -6.56 -22.42
C ARG A 79 6.12 -6.11 -22.73
N GLY A 80 5.84 -4.81 -22.72
CA GLY A 80 4.48 -4.30 -22.80
C GLY A 80 3.72 -4.48 -21.47
N ALA A 81 4.46 -4.55 -20.37
CA ALA A 81 3.91 -4.74 -19.04
C ALA A 81 3.37 -3.42 -18.44
N VAL A 82 2.57 -3.53 -17.38
CA VAL A 82 2.17 -2.39 -16.55
C VAL A 82 3.27 -2.10 -15.53
N LEU A 83 3.84 -0.91 -15.58
CA LEU A 83 4.80 -0.44 -14.60
C LEU A 83 4.07 0.23 -13.44
N ILE A 84 4.29 -0.25 -12.22
CA ILE A 84 3.75 0.35 -10.99
C ILE A 84 4.88 1.09 -10.29
N LEU A 85 4.79 2.42 -10.25
CA LEU A 85 5.67 3.29 -9.47
C LEU A 85 5.01 3.55 -8.11
N ASP A 86 5.38 2.74 -7.11
CA ASP A 86 4.72 2.77 -5.81
C ASP A 86 5.36 3.80 -4.89
N GLU A 87 4.52 4.61 -4.22
CA GLU A 87 4.92 5.72 -3.34
C GLU A 87 5.78 6.79 -4.06
N ILE A 88 5.36 7.18 -5.29
CA ILE A 88 6.13 8.11 -6.13
C ILE A 88 6.38 9.48 -5.48
N ASP A 89 5.52 9.88 -4.57
CA ASP A 89 5.65 11.09 -3.76
C ASP A 89 6.80 11.04 -2.74
N ARG A 90 7.50 9.91 -2.61
CA ARG A 90 8.76 9.81 -1.86
C ARG A 90 10.00 10.03 -2.73
N GLY A 91 9.82 10.10 -4.05
CA GLY A 91 10.91 10.27 -4.98
C GLY A 91 11.49 11.67 -4.97
N SER A 92 12.74 11.78 -5.37
CA SER A 92 13.44 13.06 -5.56
C SER A 92 13.37 13.51 -7.03
N ASN A 93 14.02 14.65 -7.36
CA ASN A 93 14.17 15.12 -8.73
C ASN A 93 14.88 14.13 -9.68
N LYS A 94 15.51 13.08 -9.14
CA LYS A 94 16.08 11.99 -9.95
C LYS A 94 15.02 11.24 -10.77
N MET A 95 13.72 11.34 -10.38
CA MET A 95 12.57 10.78 -11.14
C MET A 95 12.38 11.43 -12.51
N MET A 96 13.03 12.56 -12.78
CA MET A 96 12.91 13.27 -14.07
C MET A 96 13.43 12.44 -15.27
N CYS A 97 14.22 11.39 -15.04
CA CYS A 97 14.59 10.41 -16.07
C CYS A 97 13.37 9.70 -16.71
N LEU A 98 12.23 9.70 -16.03
CA LEU A 98 10.98 9.08 -16.49
C LEU A 98 10.14 9.97 -17.45
N GLN A 99 10.50 11.24 -17.67
CA GLN A 99 9.66 12.17 -18.43
C GLN A 99 9.27 11.67 -19.81
N ALA A 100 10.23 11.25 -20.63
CA ALA A 100 9.96 10.74 -21.97
C ALA A 100 9.10 9.46 -21.94
N ILE A 101 9.30 8.63 -20.93
CA ILE A 101 8.57 7.38 -20.74
C ILE A 101 7.12 7.63 -20.36
N LEU A 102 6.85 8.63 -19.51
CA LEU A 102 5.50 9.06 -19.13
C LEU A 102 4.75 9.72 -20.29
N GLU A 103 5.47 10.17 -21.33
CA GLU A 103 4.87 10.65 -22.57
C GLU A 103 4.66 9.52 -23.62
N GLY A 104 4.98 8.26 -23.26
CA GLY A 104 4.88 7.12 -24.18
C GLY A 104 5.94 7.13 -25.29
N LYS A 105 6.99 7.93 -25.15
CA LYS A 105 8.06 8.07 -26.13
C LYS A 105 9.14 6.99 -25.96
N PRO A 106 9.90 6.69 -27.02
CA PRO A 106 11.10 5.87 -26.91
C PRO A 106 12.13 6.48 -25.96
N TYR A 107 12.87 5.62 -25.29
CA TYR A 107 13.95 6.02 -24.39
C TYR A 107 15.31 5.64 -24.99
N PHE A 108 16.19 6.63 -25.13
CA PHE A 108 17.58 6.39 -25.54
C PHE A 108 18.44 6.10 -24.30
N ASN A 109 18.89 4.86 -24.19
CA ASN A 109 19.78 4.44 -23.09
C ASN A 109 21.22 4.86 -23.42
N LYS A 110 21.70 5.90 -22.75
CA LYS A 110 23.05 6.44 -22.94
C LYS A 110 24.16 5.47 -22.58
N LYS A 111 23.90 4.49 -21.71
CA LYS A 111 24.91 3.51 -21.23
C LYS A 111 25.12 2.38 -22.23
N THR A 112 24.09 2.01 -22.99
CA THR A 112 24.15 0.92 -23.98
C THR A 112 24.13 1.42 -25.42
N GLY A 113 23.74 2.69 -25.67
CA GLY A 113 23.51 3.23 -27.00
C GLY A 113 22.22 2.71 -27.67
N GLU A 114 21.39 1.95 -26.95
CA GLU A 114 20.14 1.38 -27.47
C GLU A 114 18.98 2.35 -27.31
N THR A 115 18.11 2.43 -28.33
CA THR A 115 16.81 3.09 -28.21
C THR A 115 15.73 2.05 -27.93
N VAL A 116 15.07 2.16 -26.78
CA VAL A 116 14.01 1.25 -26.36
C VAL A 116 12.66 1.85 -26.71
N TYR A 117 11.87 1.14 -27.49
CA TYR A 117 10.50 1.52 -27.86
C TYR A 117 9.50 0.80 -26.98
N PRO A 118 8.46 1.49 -26.45
CA PRO A 118 7.43 0.83 -25.67
C PRO A 118 6.62 -0.12 -26.55
N LYS A 119 6.52 -1.39 -26.12
CA LYS A 119 5.65 -2.38 -26.78
C LYS A 119 4.19 -2.14 -26.46
N SER A 120 3.32 -2.59 -27.35
CA SER A 120 1.86 -2.57 -27.12
C SER A 120 1.51 -3.17 -25.76
N GLY A 121 0.65 -2.47 -25.03
CA GLY A 121 0.25 -2.84 -23.67
C GLY A 121 1.08 -2.17 -22.59
N PHE A 122 2.26 -1.59 -22.88
CA PHE A 122 2.98 -0.83 -21.86
C PHE A 122 2.11 0.31 -21.32
N ASN A 123 2.07 0.41 -19.99
CA ASN A 123 1.39 1.51 -19.29
C ASN A 123 2.09 1.78 -17.96
N VAL A 124 1.88 2.98 -17.41
CA VAL A 124 2.46 3.40 -16.13
C VAL A 124 1.34 3.78 -15.18
N ILE A 125 1.39 3.25 -13.95
CA ILE A 125 0.51 3.63 -12.86
C ILE A 125 1.37 4.00 -11.67
N ALA A 126 1.27 5.25 -11.22
CA ALA A 126 1.93 5.71 -10.01
C ALA A 126 0.96 5.68 -8.82
N THR A 127 1.44 5.32 -7.64
CA THR A 127 0.68 5.49 -6.39
C THR A 127 1.35 6.54 -5.50
N ALA A 128 0.54 7.26 -4.74
CA ALA A 128 1.00 8.25 -3.78
C ALA A 128 0.05 8.34 -2.57
N ASN A 129 0.57 8.78 -1.44
CA ASN A 129 -0.26 9.11 -0.29
C ASN A 129 -0.77 10.54 -0.33
N THR A 130 -0.15 11.38 -1.14
CA THR A 130 -0.51 12.78 -1.39
C THR A 130 -0.90 12.97 -2.85
N LYS A 131 -1.33 14.18 -3.21
CA LYS A 131 -1.57 14.56 -4.63
C LYS A 131 -0.29 15.07 -5.32
N GLY A 132 0.89 14.77 -4.77
CA GLY A 132 2.18 15.24 -5.27
C GLY A 132 2.55 16.65 -4.81
N LYS A 133 1.74 17.28 -3.95
CA LYS A 133 1.97 18.64 -3.42
C LYS A 133 2.57 18.66 -2.01
N GLY A 134 3.12 17.52 -1.57
CA GLY A 134 3.61 17.38 -0.21
C GLY A 134 2.47 17.15 0.81
N SER A 135 2.78 17.29 2.09
CA SER A 135 1.82 17.18 3.19
C SER A 135 1.70 18.52 3.89
N ASP A 136 0.61 19.23 3.64
CA ASP A 136 0.34 20.54 4.28
C ASP A 136 0.07 20.40 5.77
N ASP A 137 -0.38 19.22 6.19
CA ASP A 137 -0.72 18.89 7.60
C ASP A 137 0.39 18.14 8.34
N GLY A 138 1.55 17.93 7.71
CA GLY A 138 2.69 17.21 8.31
C GLY A 138 2.49 15.69 8.49
N LYS A 139 1.34 15.12 8.13
CA LYS A 139 1.03 13.69 8.33
C LYS A 139 1.89 12.78 7.45
N PHE A 140 2.35 13.28 6.32
CA PHE A 140 3.22 12.54 5.39
C PHE A 140 4.58 13.23 5.26
N MET A 141 5.34 13.29 6.35
CA MET A 141 6.63 13.99 6.44
C MET A 141 7.65 13.53 5.39
N SER A 142 7.54 12.32 4.87
CA SER A 142 8.41 11.78 3.81
C SER A 142 7.93 12.09 2.40
N ALA A 143 6.74 12.68 2.23
CA ALA A 143 6.23 13.05 0.92
C ALA A 143 6.92 14.32 0.44
N GLN A 144 7.52 14.23 -0.74
CA GLN A 144 8.16 15.35 -1.44
C GLN A 144 7.13 16.09 -2.30
N ILE A 145 7.41 17.35 -2.58
CA ILE A 145 6.67 18.10 -3.60
C ILE A 145 7.21 17.65 -4.95
N LEU A 146 6.34 17.04 -5.76
CA LEU A 146 6.66 16.68 -7.11
C LEU A 146 6.50 17.92 -8.03
N ASP A 147 7.37 18.02 -9.03
CA ASP A 147 7.29 19.07 -10.05
C ASP A 147 5.95 18.99 -10.79
N ASP A 148 5.27 20.15 -10.95
CA ASP A 148 3.98 20.20 -11.63
C ASP A 148 4.08 19.73 -13.10
N ALA A 149 5.19 20.02 -13.79
CA ALA A 149 5.41 19.53 -15.14
C ALA A 149 5.59 18.01 -15.19
N PHE A 150 6.08 17.40 -14.12
CA PHE A 150 6.14 15.95 -14.00
C PHE A 150 4.75 15.35 -13.77
N LEU A 151 3.93 15.97 -12.91
CA LEU A 151 2.56 15.53 -12.62
C LEU A 151 1.65 15.64 -13.85
N GLU A 152 1.79 16.69 -14.65
CA GLU A 152 1.03 16.90 -15.89
C GLU A 152 1.23 15.80 -16.95
N ARG A 153 2.26 14.96 -16.80
CA ARG A 153 2.46 13.80 -17.67
C ARG A 153 1.57 12.62 -17.35
N PHE A 154 0.93 12.63 -16.18
CA PHE A 154 -0.11 11.66 -15.88
C PHE A 154 -1.43 12.15 -16.49
N ALA A 155 -2.02 11.31 -17.33
CA ALA A 155 -3.24 11.65 -18.08
C ALA A 155 -4.44 11.90 -17.16
N ILE A 156 -4.51 11.18 -16.03
CA ILE A 156 -5.55 11.36 -15.01
C ILE A 156 -4.99 11.09 -13.62
N THR A 157 -5.67 11.67 -12.63
CA THR A 157 -5.52 11.33 -11.20
C THR A 157 -6.78 10.64 -10.71
N VAL A 158 -6.62 9.45 -10.11
CA VAL A 158 -7.70 8.69 -9.47
C VAL A 158 -7.53 8.80 -7.97
N GLU A 159 -8.53 9.31 -7.29
CA GLU A 159 -8.55 9.33 -5.82
C GLU A 159 -9.11 8.00 -5.30
N GLN A 160 -8.31 7.28 -4.55
CA GLN A 160 -8.69 6.00 -3.95
C GLN A 160 -9.09 6.22 -2.49
N GLU A 161 -10.36 6.05 -2.23
CA GLU A 161 -10.93 6.02 -0.89
C GLU A 161 -10.79 4.63 -0.25
N TYR A 162 -11.13 4.51 1.03
CA TYR A 162 -11.28 3.21 1.67
C TYR A 162 -12.42 2.43 1.02
N PRO A 163 -12.37 1.08 1.03
CA PRO A 163 -13.44 0.26 0.50
C PRO A 163 -14.77 0.52 1.22
N SER A 164 -15.88 0.32 0.52
CA SER A 164 -17.19 0.33 1.18
C SER A 164 -17.26 -0.77 2.25
N LEU A 165 -18.08 -0.57 3.28
CA LEU A 165 -18.26 -1.52 4.39
C LEU A 165 -18.42 -2.97 3.91
N LYS A 166 -19.24 -3.17 2.88
CA LYS A 166 -19.47 -4.50 2.29
C LYS A 166 -18.19 -5.12 1.72
N ILE A 167 -17.43 -4.35 0.93
CA ILE A 167 -16.19 -4.84 0.31
C ILE A 167 -15.12 -5.05 1.37
N GLU A 168 -15.03 -4.16 2.34
CA GLU A 168 -14.05 -4.29 3.42
C GLU A 168 -14.34 -5.51 4.30
N LYS A 169 -15.63 -5.79 4.61
CA LYS A 169 -16.02 -7.03 5.27
C LYS A 169 -15.57 -8.28 4.50
N GLU A 170 -15.78 -8.29 3.17
CA GLU A 170 -15.33 -9.39 2.32
C GLU A 170 -13.79 -9.55 2.38
N ILE A 171 -13.03 -8.45 2.39
CA ILE A 171 -11.56 -8.48 2.55
C ILE A 171 -11.18 -9.10 3.89
N ILE A 172 -11.83 -8.67 4.97
CA ILE A 172 -11.55 -9.15 6.33
C ILE A 172 -11.91 -10.63 6.48
N LEU A 173 -13.07 -11.06 5.97
CA LEU A 173 -13.47 -12.47 5.99
C LEU A 173 -12.51 -13.36 5.19
N ASN A 174 -12.09 -12.95 4.01
CA ASN A 174 -11.07 -13.66 3.23
C ASN A 174 -9.73 -13.75 3.98
N LYS A 175 -9.38 -12.73 4.77
CA LYS A 175 -8.19 -12.75 5.61
C LYS A 175 -8.35 -13.71 6.78
N MET A 176 -9.51 -13.74 7.42
CA MET A 176 -9.84 -14.67 8.50
C MET A 176 -9.84 -16.13 8.03
N GLU A 177 -10.36 -16.40 6.83
CA GLU A 177 -10.32 -17.71 6.21
C GLU A 177 -8.88 -18.20 6.00
N LYS A 178 -8.01 -17.35 5.44
CA LYS A 178 -6.58 -17.68 5.29
C LYS A 178 -5.85 -17.90 6.61
N ALA A 179 -6.32 -17.27 7.67
CA ALA A 179 -5.82 -17.46 9.04
C ALA A 179 -6.48 -18.63 9.78
N ASN A 180 -7.40 -19.36 9.14
CA ASN A 180 -8.21 -20.45 9.75
C ASN A 180 -8.97 -20.02 11.02
N LYS A 181 -9.41 -18.76 11.08
CA LYS A 181 -10.11 -18.20 12.25
C LYS A 181 -11.26 -17.30 11.78
N ILE A 182 -12.32 -17.92 11.24
CA ILE A 182 -13.50 -17.21 10.74
C ILE A 182 -14.38 -16.78 11.90
N ASP A 183 -14.74 -15.50 11.93
CA ASP A 183 -15.63 -14.88 12.92
C ASP A 183 -16.36 -13.72 12.22
N GLU A 184 -17.54 -14.02 11.66
CA GLU A 184 -18.29 -13.05 10.87
C GLU A 184 -18.77 -11.85 11.68
N GLU A 185 -19.11 -12.08 12.95
CA GLU A 185 -19.54 -11.01 13.85
C GLU A 185 -18.37 -10.08 14.15
N PHE A 186 -17.21 -10.63 14.45
CA PHE A 186 -16.00 -9.83 14.65
C PHE A 186 -15.64 -9.02 13.41
N ALA A 187 -15.77 -9.60 12.20
CA ALA A 187 -15.55 -8.88 10.95
C ALA A 187 -16.48 -7.68 10.82
N ASP A 188 -17.78 -7.82 11.12
CA ASP A 188 -18.75 -6.70 11.11
C ASP A 188 -18.40 -5.61 12.13
N LYS A 189 -18.02 -6.01 13.35
CA LYS A 189 -17.62 -5.08 14.41
C LYS A 189 -16.37 -4.30 14.02
N LEU A 190 -15.35 -4.97 13.46
CA LEU A 190 -14.11 -4.35 12.99
C LEU A 190 -14.36 -3.29 11.92
N VAL A 191 -15.15 -3.63 10.92
CA VAL A 191 -15.41 -2.72 9.79
C VAL A 191 -16.24 -1.52 10.25
N THR A 192 -17.24 -1.74 11.11
CA THR A 192 -18.06 -0.68 11.69
C THR A 192 -17.21 0.27 12.54
N TRP A 193 -16.36 -0.27 13.41
CA TRP A 193 -15.46 0.50 14.24
C TRP A 193 -14.50 1.39 13.41
N ALA A 194 -13.88 0.81 12.38
CA ALA A 194 -12.99 1.54 11.50
C ALA A 194 -13.71 2.64 10.70
N ASP A 195 -14.93 2.39 10.26
CA ASP A 195 -15.73 3.37 9.52
C ASP A 195 -16.09 4.59 10.38
N ILE A 196 -16.48 4.36 11.64
CA ILE A 196 -16.77 5.46 12.59
C ILE A 196 -15.52 6.31 12.81
N ILE A 197 -14.35 5.68 13.04
CA ILE A 197 -13.08 6.40 13.25
C ILE A 197 -12.73 7.21 12.01
N ARG A 198 -12.86 6.64 10.81
CA ARG A 198 -12.57 7.34 9.55
C ARG A 198 -13.48 8.53 9.32
N LYS A 199 -14.78 8.40 9.60
CA LYS A 199 -15.72 9.52 9.54
C LYS A 199 -15.31 10.64 10.49
N THR A 200 -14.98 10.29 11.74
CA THR A 200 -14.51 11.26 12.72
C THR A 200 -13.19 11.92 12.29
N PHE A 201 -12.29 11.17 11.64
CA PHE A 201 -11.06 11.71 11.06
C PHE A 201 -11.33 12.72 9.95
N TYR A 202 -12.23 12.39 9.00
CA TYR A 202 -12.59 13.32 7.92
C TYR A 202 -13.32 14.57 8.43
N ASP A 203 -14.05 14.46 9.52
CA ASP A 203 -14.70 15.59 10.20
C ASP A 203 -13.73 16.40 11.08
N GLY A 204 -12.45 16.02 11.16
CA GLY A 204 -11.41 16.69 11.94
C GLY A 204 -11.47 16.41 13.44
N GLY A 205 -12.25 15.43 13.87
CA GLY A 205 -12.41 15.09 15.29
C GLY A 205 -11.28 14.23 15.87
N VAL A 206 -10.49 13.55 15.02
CA VAL A 206 -9.29 12.81 15.41
C VAL A 206 -8.21 12.97 14.34
N GLU A 207 -6.94 12.84 14.75
CA GLU A 207 -5.80 12.98 13.82
C GLU A 207 -5.36 11.66 13.22
N GLU A 208 -5.69 10.55 13.85
CA GLU A 208 -5.32 9.19 13.46
C GLU A 208 -6.53 8.40 12.95
N LEU A 209 -6.25 7.35 12.18
CA LEU A 209 -7.29 6.48 11.64
C LEU A 209 -6.90 4.99 11.65
N ILE A 210 -7.91 4.15 11.47
CA ILE A 210 -7.74 2.71 11.31
C ILE A 210 -7.88 2.36 9.82
N SER A 211 -6.75 1.99 9.19
CA SER A 211 -6.71 1.57 7.79
C SER A 211 -7.18 0.12 7.61
N THR A 212 -7.56 -0.26 6.38
CA THR A 212 -7.86 -1.65 6.04
C THR A 212 -6.68 -2.58 6.35
N ARG A 213 -5.44 -2.14 6.07
CA ARG A 213 -4.22 -2.87 6.46
C ARG A 213 -4.16 -3.11 7.98
N ARG A 214 -4.58 -2.13 8.79
CA ARG A 214 -4.62 -2.28 10.25
C ARG A 214 -5.65 -3.33 10.66
N LEU A 215 -6.81 -3.37 10.01
CA LEU A 215 -7.80 -4.41 10.24
C LEU A 215 -7.26 -5.81 9.90
N GLU A 216 -6.52 -5.96 8.81
CA GLU A 216 -5.87 -7.25 8.48
C GLU A 216 -4.84 -7.66 9.54
N HIS A 217 -4.10 -6.70 10.14
CA HIS A 217 -3.19 -7.00 11.25
C HIS A 217 -3.94 -7.43 12.50
N ILE A 218 -5.09 -6.82 12.80
CA ILE A 218 -5.96 -7.24 13.92
C ILE A 218 -6.46 -8.68 13.72
N VAL A 219 -6.86 -9.04 12.50
CA VAL A 219 -7.24 -10.43 12.18
C VAL A 219 -6.10 -11.42 12.46
N ASN A 220 -4.88 -11.09 12.03
CA ASN A 220 -3.72 -11.93 12.32
C ASN A 220 -3.45 -12.04 13.83
N ALA A 221 -3.55 -10.93 14.56
CA ALA A 221 -3.41 -10.94 16.03
C ALA A 221 -4.50 -11.78 16.70
N TYR A 222 -5.76 -11.66 16.25
CA TYR A 222 -6.85 -12.47 16.74
C TYR A 222 -6.63 -13.97 16.48
N ALA A 223 -6.11 -14.33 15.33
CA ALA A 223 -5.79 -15.73 15.03
C ALA A 223 -4.69 -16.28 15.95
N MET A 224 -3.69 -15.47 16.32
CA MET A 224 -2.58 -15.86 17.19
C MET A 224 -2.96 -15.90 18.67
N PHE A 225 -3.67 -14.89 19.16
CA PHE A 225 -3.93 -14.69 20.58
C PHE A 225 -5.31 -15.19 21.04
N GLY A 226 -6.23 -15.46 20.12
CA GLY A 226 -7.56 -16.01 20.43
C GLY A 226 -8.54 -15.02 21.05
N SER A 227 -8.12 -13.79 21.40
CA SER A 227 -8.93 -12.77 22.05
C SER A 227 -9.11 -11.56 21.14
N ARG A 228 -10.38 -11.14 20.91
CA ARG A 228 -10.73 -9.94 20.15
C ARG A 228 -10.17 -8.69 20.83
N ALA A 229 -10.39 -8.55 22.15
CA ALA A 229 -9.92 -7.40 22.92
C ALA A 229 -8.39 -7.26 22.87
N LYS A 230 -7.65 -8.36 23.09
CA LYS A 230 -6.18 -8.36 23.01
C LYS A 230 -5.67 -7.97 21.62
N ALA A 231 -6.28 -8.49 20.56
CA ALA A 231 -5.92 -8.16 19.18
C ALA A 231 -6.10 -6.67 18.87
N ILE A 232 -7.20 -6.07 19.31
CA ILE A 232 -7.46 -4.64 19.18
C ILE A 232 -6.43 -3.84 19.97
N GLU A 233 -6.24 -4.15 21.26
CA GLU A 233 -5.30 -3.46 22.13
C GLU A 233 -3.90 -3.41 21.53
N LEU A 234 -3.35 -4.57 21.15
CA LEU A 234 -2.00 -4.67 20.57
C LEU A 234 -1.85 -3.83 19.31
N CYS A 235 -2.91 -3.76 18.48
CA CYS A 235 -2.86 -3.00 17.23
C CYS A 235 -3.04 -1.48 17.41
N VAL A 236 -3.64 -1.03 18.51
CA VAL A 236 -3.77 0.42 18.82
C VAL A 236 -2.67 0.94 19.73
N ASN A 237 -1.81 0.10 20.29
CA ASN A 237 -0.69 0.50 21.16
C ASN A 237 0.32 1.45 20.48
N ARG A 238 0.31 1.57 19.15
CA ARG A 238 1.18 2.52 18.42
C ARG A 238 0.75 3.97 18.54
N PHE A 239 -0.50 4.21 18.93
CA PHE A 239 -1.04 5.56 19.04
C PHE A 239 -0.67 6.16 20.40
N ASP A 240 -0.76 7.49 20.51
CA ASP A 240 -0.66 8.16 21.79
C ASP A 240 -1.73 7.68 22.78
N ALA A 241 -1.57 8.01 24.07
CA ALA A 241 -2.43 7.50 25.13
C ALA A 241 -3.90 7.90 24.97
N ASP A 242 -4.16 9.13 24.55
CA ASP A 242 -5.51 9.67 24.41
C ASP A 242 -6.23 9.04 23.21
N THR A 243 -5.57 8.97 22.06
CA THR A 243 -6.08 8.31 20.85
C THR A 243 -6.32 6.82 21.10
N LYS A 244 -5.36 6.13 21.75
CA LYS A 244 -5.51 4.72 22.13
C LYS A 244 -6.75 4.52 23.00
N SER A 245 -6.91 5.32 24.07
CA SER A 245 -8.06 5.22 24.97
C SER A 245 -9.38 5.46 24.22
N ALA A 246 -9.45 6.50 23.41
CA ALA A 246 -10.64 6.82 22.61
C ALA A 246 -11.03 5.69 21.66
N PHE A 247 -10.05 5.07 20.98
CA PHE A 247 -10.30 3.96 20.05
C PHE A 247 -10.75 2.71 20.77
N LEU A 248 -10.17 2.40 21.95
CA LEU A 248 -10.59 1.26 22.76
C LEU A 248 -12.00 1.47 23.33
N ASP A 249 -12.31 2.65 23.82
CA ASP A 249 -13.63 2.95 24.36
C ASP A 249 -14.73 2.95 23.28
N LEU A 250 -14.39 3.40 22.08
CA LEU A 250 -15.30 3.25 20.94
C LEU A 250 -15.49 1.77 20.58
N TYR A 251 -14.43 0.97 20.60
CA TYR A 251 -14.52 -0.46 20.29
C TYR A 251 -15.42 -1.18 21.28
N LYS A 252 -15.30 -0.93 22.60
CA LYS A 252 -16.18 -1.46 23.64
C LYS A 252 -17.67 -1.17 23.40
N LYS A 253 -17.98 0.00 22.81
CA LYS A 253 -19.36 0.37 22.44
C LYS A 253 -19.87 -0.37 21.20
N VAL A 254 -18.99 -0.72 20.29
CA VAL A 254 -19.31 -1.45 19.05
C VAL A 254 -19.40 -2.96 19.32
N ASP A 255 -18.53 -3.49 20.17
CA ASP A 255 -18.43 -4.91 20.53
C ASP A 255 -18.51 -5.07 22.05
N VAL A 256 -19.73 -5.14 22.55
CA VAL A 256 -20.01 -5.24 24.01
C VAL A 256 -19.53 -6.58 24.57
N ASP A 257 -19.53 -7.61 23.73
CA ASP A 257 -19.18 -8.98 24.11
C ASP A 257 -17.66 -9.25 24.10
N ALA A 258 -16.86 -8.30 23.58
CA ALA A 258 -15.40 -8.40 23.54
C ALA A 258 -14.71 -7.96 24.85
N MET A 259 -15.45 -7.75 25.93
CA MET A 259 -14.84 -7.42 27.23
C MET A 259 -13.92 -8.56 27.67
N PRO A 260 -12.71 -8.27 28.19
CA PRO A 260 -11.92 -9.30 28.85
C PRO A 260 -12.75 -9.87 30.00
N ASP A 261 -12.85 -11.18 30.01
CA ASP A 261 -13.24 -11.85 31.23
C ASP A 261 -12.20 -11.47 32.32
N ASP A 262 -12.60 -10.68 33.30
CA ASP A 262 -11.72 -10.18 34.37
C ASP A 262 -11.10 -11.32 35.22
N GLY A 263 -11.02 -12.54 34.72
CA GLY A 263 -10.70 -13.76 35.43
C GLY A 263 -9.65 -14.70 34.87
N VAL A 264 -8.97 -14.40 33.75
CA VAL A 264 -7.87 -15.27 33.30
C VAL A 264 -6.54 -14.77 33.88
N ASN A 265 -6.10 -15.41 34.93
CA ASN A 265 -4.73 -15.33 35.47
C ASN A 265 -3.73 -15.69 34.36
N GLU A 266 -3.16 -14.70 33.67
CA GLU A 266 -2.09 -14.91 32.68
C GLU A 266 -0.79 -15.45 33.28
N ASP A 267 -0.64 -15.43 34.62
CA ASP A 267 0.58 -15.87 35.33
C ASP A 267 0.74 -17.42 35.41
N ALA A 268 -0.30 -18.18 35.08
CA ALA A 268 -0.23 -19.65 35.21
C ALA A 268 0.44 -20.36 34.02
N ASN A 269 0.55 -19.68 32.84
CA ASN A 269 1.09 -20.34 31.63
C ASN A 269 2.52 -19.91 31.29
N TYR A 270 3.04 -18.88 31.93
CA TYR A 270 4.42 -18.41 31.66
C TYR A 270 5.48 -19.28 32.38
N ASN A 271 5.14 -19.89 33.51
CA ASN A 271 6.07 -20.71 34.28
C ASN A 271 6.28 -22.14 33.74
N SER A 272 5.50 -22.59 32.74
CA SER A 272 5.70 -23.90 32.13
C SER A 272 6.57 -23.92 30.88
N MET A 273 7.00 -22.73 30.34
CA MET A 273 7.84 -22.62 29.16
C MET A 273 9.28 -22.16 29.43
N THR A 274 9.69 -22.02 30.68
CA THR A 274 11.04 -21.55 31.05
C THR A 274 12.03 -22.66 31.36
N GLU A 275 11.75 -23.89 30.97
CA GLU A 275 12.78 -24.94 30.96
C GLU A 275 13.23 -25.21 29.53
N GLU A 276 14.52 -24.93 29.28
CA GLU A 276 15.31 -25.23 28.09
C GLU A 276 15.29 -24.21 26.93
N VAL A 277 16.01 -23.10 27.11
CA VAL A 277 16.69 -22.45 25.98
C VAL A 277 18.22 -22.52 26.28
N PRO A 278 18.99 -23.38 25.61
CA PRO A 278 20.44 -23.31 25.65
C PRO A 278 20.89 -22.11 24.81
N PHE A 279 21.72 -21.24 25.37
CA PHE A 279 22.47 -20.20 24.72
C PHE A 279 23.55 -20.78 23.81
#